data_0ea82e46f719166d0b208171648bb14c
#
_entry.id   0ea82e46f719166d0b208171648bb14c
#
_cell.length_a   1.000
_cell.length_b   1.000
_cell.length_c   1.000
_cell.angle_alpha   90.00
_cell.angle_beta   90.00
_cell.angle_gamma   90.00
#
_symmetry.space_group_name_H-M   'P 1'
#
loop_
_entity.id
_entity.type
_entity.pdbx_description
1 polymer ?
#
loop_
_entity_poly.entity_id
_entity_poly.type
_entity_poly.pdbx_seq_one_letter_code
_entity_poly.pdbx_strand_id
1 'polypeptide(L)'
;MPRLLFEKTGTAVWMSHLDLMRVFQRAFKRAGLPLTHTKGFNPRPSVSIALPLSVGVESVCELLDFDLEGESIPMEEIRDRLNGALVPGVFVRECYENGR
;
A
#
# COMPACT_ATOMS: atom_id res chain seq x y z
N MET A 1 -5.14 -1.16 -12.94
CA MET A 1 -4.65 -1.59 -11.63
C MET A 1 -4.77 -0.44 -10.65
N PRO A 2 -5.39 -0.66 -9.50
CA PRO A 2 -5.55 0.45 -8.55
C PRO A 2 -4.20 0.93 -8.01
N ARG A 3 -4.19 2.20 -7.63
CA ARG A 3 -3.01 2.86 -7.12
C ARG A 3 -3.40 3.72 -5.93
N LEU A 4 -2.51 3.88 -4.98
CA LEU A 4 -2.76 4.78 -3.88
C LEU A 4 -1.58 5.75 -3.69
N LEU A 5 -1.92 6.90 -3.13
CA LEU A 5 -0.95 7.89 -2.70
C LEU A 5 -0.82 7.79 -1.19
N PHE A 6 0.40 7.74 -0.69
CA PHE A 6 0.58 7.66 0.75
C PHE A 6 1.72 8.56 1.22
N GLU A 7 1.68 8.88 2.52
CA GLU A 7 2.70 9.67 3.19
C GLU A 7 3.56 8.77 4.05
N LYS A 8 4.81 9.15 4.19
CA LYS A 8 5.74 8.50 5.10
C LYS A 8 6.43 9.60 5.91
N THR A 9 6.07 9.71 7.19
CA THR A 9 6.54 10.79 8.05
C THR A 9 6.92 10.25 9.42
N GLY A 10 7.54 11.10 10.23
CA GLY A 10 7.92 10.73 11.58
C GLY A 10 8.88 9.57 11.61
N THR A 11 8.68 8.65 12.52
CA THR A 11 9.56 7.49 12.63
C THR A 11 9.45 6.54 11.44
N ALA A 12 8.37 6.63 10.67
CA ALA A 12 8.22 5.77 9.50
C ALA A 12 9.24 6.06 8.41
N VAL A 13 9.88 7.24 8.42
CA VAL A 13 10.91 7.55 7.43
C VAL A 13 12.11 6.62 7.52
N TRP A 14 12.27 5.96 8.65
CA TRP A 14 13.41 5.06 8.86
C TRP A 14 13.15 3.62 8.41
N MET A 15 11.95 3.34 7.90
CA MET A 15 11.65 2.02 7.38
C MET A 15 12.36 1.78 6.07
N SER A 16 12.90 0.57 5.90
CA SER A 16 13.44 0.17 4.62
C SER A 16 12.29 -0.07 3.64
N HIS A 17 12.63 -0.15 2.35
CA HIS A 17 11.65 -0.46 1.32
C HIS A 17 10.92 -1.77 1.64
N LEU A 18 11.67 -2.79 2.05
CA LEU A 18 11.10 -4.09 2.36
C LEU A 18 10.16 -4.02 3.57
N ASP A 19 10.56 -3.27 4.60
CA ASP A 19 9.71 -3.12 5.78
C ASP A 19 8.42 -2.40 5.43
N LEU A 20 8.50 -1.38 4.60
CA LEU A 20 7.31 -0.64 4.18
C LEU A 20 6.36 -1.53 3.39
N MET A 21 6.90 -2.36 2.51
CA MET A 21 6.10 -3.33 1.77
C MET A 21 5.38 -4.29 2.71
N ARG A 22 6.08 -4.76 3.73
CA ARG A 22 5.48 -5.66 4.72
C ARG A 22 4.38 -4.97 5.51
N VAL A 23 4.58 -3.70 5.85
CA VAL A 23 3.56 -2.93 6.56
C VAL A 23 2.28 -2.87 5.72
N PHE A 24 2.41 -2.58 4.43
CA PHE A 24 1.25 -2.52 3.57
C PHE A 24 0.60 -3.88 3.38
N GLN A 25 1.39 -4.94 3.21
CA GLN A 25 0.82 -6.29 3.07
C GLN A 25 -0.01 -6.66 4.30
N ARG A 26 0.51 -6.36 5.49
CA ARG A 26 -0.24 -6.62 6.72
C ARG A 26 -1.49 -5.76 6.82
N ALA A 27 -1.38 -4.50 6.41
CA ALA A 27 -2.53 -3.59 6.48
C ALA A 27 -3.65 -4.07 5.57
N PHE A 28 -3.33 -4.50 4.36
CA PHE A 28 -4.34 -5.05 3.45
C PHE A 28 -5.02 -6.26 4.08
N LYS A 29 -4.24 -7.15 4.68
CA LYS A 29 -4.79 -8.35 5.29
C LYS A 29 -5.69 -8.00 6.49
N ARG A 30 -5.23 -7.08 7.35
CA ARG A 30 -6.00 -6.70 8.54
C ARG A 30 -7.28 -5.96 8.17
N ALA A 31 -7.23 -5.22 7.08
CA ALA A 31 -8.37 -4.45 6.62
C ALA A 31 -9.39 -5.30 5.86
N GLY A 32 -9.11 -6.58 5.68
CA GLY A 32 -10.01 -7.44 4.93
C GLY A 32 -9.98 -7.19 3.44
N LEU A 33 -8.86 -6.71 2.92
CA LEU A 33 -8.69 -6.38 1.52
C LEU A 33 -7.74 -7.42 0.89
N PRO A 34 -8.28 -8.49 0.31
CA PRO A 34 -7.43 -9.59 -0.17
C PRO A 34 -6.67 -9.20 -1.43
N LEU A 35 -5.35 -9.24 -1.35
CA LEU A 35 -4.51 -8.99 -2.52
C LEU A 35 -4.43 -10.23 -3.40
N THR A 36 -4.42 -10.01 -4.71
CA THR A 36 -4.13 -11.12 -5.60
C THR A 36 -2.67 -11.53 -5.42
N HIS A 37 -2.33 -12.70 -5.92
CA HIS A 37 -0.95 -13.18 -5.84
C HIS A 37 -0.43 -13.42 -7.24
N THR A 38 0.86 -13.16 -7.42
CA THR A 38 1.50 -13.44 -8.69
C THR A 38 1.50 -14.94 -8.92
N LYS A 39 1.54 -15.33 -10.17
CA LYS A 39 1.60 -16.76 -10.54
C LYS A 39 3.06 -17.18 -10.63
N GLY A 40 3.30 -18.47 -10.42
CA GLY A 40 4.62 -19.02 -10.54
C GLY A 40 5.02 -19.80 -9.30
N PHE A 41 6.30 -20.09 -9.21
CA PHE A 41 6.84 -20.92 -8.13
C PHE A 41 6.66 -20.28 -6.76
N ASN A 42 6.86 -18.97 -6.67
CA ASN A 42 6.77 -18.28 -5.40
C ASN A 42 5.74 -17.16 -5.50
N PRO A 43 4.45 -17.49 -5.33
CA PRO A 43 3.41 -16.47 -5.41
C PRO A 43 3.64 -15.38 -4.37
N ARG A 44 3.46 -14.13 -4.78
CA ARG A 44 3.63 -12.98 -3.90
C ARG A 44 2.42 -12.07 -4.00
N PRO A 45 2.09 -11.38 -2.91
CA PRO A 45 0.98 -10.42 -2.97
C PRO A 45 1.24 -9.36 -4.03
N SER A 46 0.20 -8.99 -4.76
CA SER A 46 0.30 -8.00 -5.84
C SER A 46 0.27 -6.60 -5.26
N VAL A 47 1.40 -6.18 -4.74
CA VAL A 47 1.58 -4.83 -4.21
C VAL A 47 3.02 -4.41 -4.48
N SER A 48 3.20 -3.20 -5.01
CA SER A 48 4.54 -2.69 -5.28
C SER A 48 4.56 -1.18 -5.17
N ILE A 49 5.68 -0.64 -4.70
CA ILE A 49 5.87 0.81 -4.59
C ILE A 49 6.46 1.29 -5.91
N ALA A 50 5.73 2.21 -6.55
CA ALA A 50 6.11 2.66 -7.89
C ALA A 50 7.37 3.54 -7.89
N LEU A 51 7.51 4.38 -6.85
CA LEU A 51 8.65 5.28 -6.74
C LEU A 51 9.20 5.24 -5.33
N PRO A 52 10.01 4.22 -5.00
CA PRO A 52 10.52 4.09 -3.64
C PRO A 52 11.54 5.18 -3.32
N LEU A 53 11.46 5.73 -2.11
CA LEU A 53 12.40 6.71 -1.63
C LEU A 53 13.41 6.08 -0.67
N SER A 54 14.53 6.76 -0.49
CA SER A 54 15.54 6.31 0.45
C SER A 54 15.04 6.36 1.88
N VAL A 55 15.63 5.51 2.71
CA VAL A 55 15.33 5.52 4.14
C VAL A 55 15.75 6.87 4.73
N GLY A 56 14.93 7.40 5.62
CA GLY A 56 15.22 8.66 6.28
C GLY A 56 14.67 9.88 5.59
N VAL A 57 13.95 9.70 4.48
CA VAL A 57 13.39 10.81 3.73
C VAL A 57 11.88 10.86 3.96
N GLU A 58 11.39 12.01 4.40
CA GLU A 58 9.94 12.22 4.49
C GLU A 58 9.35 12.35 3.11
N SER A 59 8.14 11.83 2.96
CA SER A 59 7.44 11.91 1.69
C SER A 59 5.96 12.13 1.95
N VAL A 60 5.38 13.08 1.24
CA VAL A 60 3.94 13.31 1.31
C VAL A 60 3.23 12.77 0.07
N CYS A 61 3.95 12.12 -0.80
CA CYS A 61 3.37 11.68 -2.06
C CYS A 61 4.16 10.53 -2.68
N GLU A 62 3.99 9.34 -2.14
CA GLU A 62 4.56 8.14 -2.77
C GLU A 62 3.42 7.30 -3.34
N LEU A 63 3.73 6.55 -4.37
CA LEU A 63 2.74 5.76 -5.11
C LEU A 63 2.93 4.28 -4.83
N LEU A 64 1.83 3.60 -4.61
CA LEU A 64 1.83 2.16 -4.44
C LEU A 64 0.74 1.56 -5.33
N ASP A 65 1.12 0.60 -6.15
CA ASP A 65 0.19 -0.13 -6.99
C ASP A 65 -0.21 -1.42 -6.30
N PHE A 66 -1.46 -1.79 -6.40
CA PHE A 66 -1.96 -3.01 -5.77
C PHE A 66 -3.09 -3.59 -6.60
N ASP A 67 -3.42 -4.85 -6.34
CA ASP A 67 -4.51 -5.52 -7.02
C ASP A 67 -5.25 -6.40 -6.01
N LEU A 68 -6.57 -6.29 -5.99
CA LEU A 68 -7.40 -7.02 -5.05
C LEU A 68 -8.17 -8.13 -5.74
N GLU A 69 -8.35 -9.24 -5.01
CA GLU A 69 -9.20 -10.34 -5.48
C GLU A 69 -10.65 -10.05 -5.15
N GLY A 70 -11.54 -10.63 -5.94
CA GLY A 70 -12.94 -10.60 -5.63
C GLY A 70 -13.65 -9.37 -6.16
N GLU A 71 -14.68 -8.97 -5.46
CA GLU A 71 -15.52 -7.87 -5.90
C GLU A 71 -14.84 -6.52 -5.73
N SER A 72 -15.23 -5.59 -6.58
CA SER A 72 -14.75 -4.22 -6.48
C SER A 72 -15.17 -3.59 -5.17
N ILE A 73 -14.23 -2.93 -4.53
CA ILE A 73 -14.50 -2.16 -3.31
C ILE A 73 -14.26 -0.69 -3.65
N PRO A 74 -15.15 0.21 -3.20
CA PRO A 74 -14.95 1.63 -3.49
C PRO A 74 -13.58 2.10 -3.02
N MET A 75 -12.95 2.97 -3.81
CA MET A 75 -11.60 3.44 -3.49
C MET A 75 -11.56 4.16 -2.15
N GLU A 76 -12.59 4.91 -1.83
CA GLU A 76 -12.64 5.61 -0.53
C GLU A 76 -12.68 4.63 0.63
N GLU A 77 -13.39 3.55 0.47
CA GLU A 77 -13.46 2.53 1.50
C GLU A 77 -12.12 1.84 1.68
N ILE A 78 -11.41 1.58 0.58
CA ILE A 78 -10.07 1.00 0.65
C ILE A 78 -9.15 1.92 1.45
N ARG A 79 -9.19 3.22 1.13
CA ARG A 79 -8.37 4.20 1.85
C ARG A 79 -8.66 4.18 3.34
N ASP A 80 -9.94 4.22 3.70
CA ASP A 80 -10.32 4.31 5.11
C ASP A 80 -9.97 3.04 5.87
N ARG A 81 -10.18 1.89 5.25
CA ARG A 81 -9.82 0.62 5.88
C ARG A 81 -8.31 0.50 6.09
N LEU A 82 -7.53 0.91 5.11
CA LEU A 82 -6.08 0.84 5.24
C LEU A 82 -5.58 1.75 6.35
N ASN A 83 -6.13 2.97 6.43
CA ASN A 83 -5.69 3.90 7.46
C ASN A 83 -6.04 3.40 8.85
N GLY A 84 -7.06 2.59 8.99
CA GLY A 84 -7.39 1.97 10.27
C GLY A 84 -6.46 0.83 10.65
N ALA A 85 -5.63 0.36 9.72
CA ALA A 85 -4.75 -0.79 9.94
C ALA A 85 -3.27 -0.45 9.83
N LEU A 86 -2.92 0.75 9.35
CA LEU A 86 -1.53 1.14 9.15
C LEU A 86 -0.90 1.63 10.44
N VAL A 87 0.44 1.54 10.48
CA VAL A 87 1.19 2.02 11.64
C VAL A 87 1.29 3.55 11.60
N PRO A 88 1.56 4.19 12.77
CA PRO A 88 1.76 5.64 12.78
C PRO A 88 2.87 6.07 11.84
N GLY A 89 2.66 7.17 11.16
CA GLY A 89 3.63 7.69 10.21
C GLY A 89 3.40 7.27 8.79
N VAL A 90 2.55 6.27 8.55
CA VAL A 90 2.18 5.86 7.20
C VAL A 90 0.69 6.11 7.03
N PHE A 91 0.32 6.95 6.07
CA PHE A 91 -1.05 7.39 5.90
C PHE A 91 -1.42 7.41 4.41
N VAL A 92 -2.52 6.76 4.06
CA VAL A 92 -3.02 6.76 2.69
C VAL A 92 -3.86 8.00 2.47
N ARG A 93 -3.45 8.85 1.54
CA ARG A 93 -4.18 10.08 1.24
C ARG A 93 -5.32 9.82 0.26
N GLU A 94 -5.08 8.97 -0.71
CA GLU A 94 -6.04 8.78 -1.78
C GLU A 94 -5.81 7.43 -2.44
N CYS A 95 -6.90 6.78 -2.83
CA CYS A 95 -6.86 5.58 -3.68
C CYS A 95 -7.62 5.89 -4.96
N TYR A 96 -7.11 5.43 -6.09
CA TYR A 96 -7.76 5.65 -7.36
C TYR A 96 -7.41 4.54 -8.34
N GLU A 97 -8.23 4.41 -9.38
CA GLU A 97 -7.95 3.45 -10.43
C GLU A 97 -6.97 4.09 -11.41
N ASN A 98 -5.81 3.48 -11.55
CA ASN A 98 -4.80 3.96 -12.48
C ASN A 98 -5.15 3.40 -13.85
N GLY A 99 -5.75 4.22 -14.65
CA GLY A 99 -6.37 3.78 -15.86
C GLY A 99 -5.51 3.24 -16.92
N ARG A 100 -5.27 2.68 -17.19
CA ARG A 100 -4.81 2.25 -18.21
C ARG A 100 -4.45 1.68 -18.45
#